data_e4790fbbfda8f721ba0f88156c278596
#
_entry.id   e4790fbbfda8f721ba0f88156c278596
#
_cell.length_a   1.000
_cell.length_b   1.000
_cell.length_c   1.000
_cell.angle_alpha   90.00
_cell.angle_beta   90.00
_cell.angle_gamma   90.00
#
_symmetry.space_group_name_H-M   'P 1'
#
loop_
_entity.id
_entity.type
_entity.pdbx_description
1 polymer ?
#
loop_
_entity_poly.entity_id
_entity_poly.type
_entity_poly.pdbx_seq_one_letter_code
_entity_poly.pdbx_strand_id
1 'polypeptide(L)'
;MSIPFSSITPDEAVSHIQDGDFVVLSHAAAVPQACVAALARNYERFHNVRIFHMVTLGESPYTAPEMEGHFRLVTNFVGANTRPAIDEQRADFVPSYFYEVPSMMQPGGAFHPDVAIVQLSYPNEEGYCSFGTSCDYSKPAAEQARVVIGELNKQMPFVGGDNLIHISQLTHIVEADYPLYALDLPRIGEVEEAIGRNCAELIQDGDTLQLGIGAIPDAVLLFLKDKKDLGIHSEMVSDGVVKLIKANTITGKRKTLLPNKVVATFLMGTQELYDFAHNNPTIEMRPVNYVNDPRVIAQNDQLVSINSCIEVDLMGQVVSEAMGLRQFSGPGGQVDFVRGAAWSKGGRSIIAIPSTARRGTASRIVPLLTEGAAITTSRNDVDYIVTEYGVAHLKGKSLRERALALTAIAHPNFRPELEAECKRRFKL
;
A
#
# COMPACT_ATOMS: atom_id res chain seq x y z
N MET A 1 -14.00 33.36 -6.24
CA MET A 1 -14.82 33.52 -5.00
C MET A 1 -14.99 32.12 -4.45
N SER A 2 -14.70 31.89 -3.14
CA SER A 2 -14.93 30.59 -2.52
C SER A 2 -16.44 30.27 -2.52
N ILE A 3 -16.79 29.04 -2.89
CA ILE A 3 -18.17 28.56 -2.79
C ILE A 3 -18.55 28.52 -1.30
N PRO A 4 -19.63 29.20 -0.89
CA PRO A 4 -20.06 29.18 0.50
C PRO A 4 -20.58 27.79 0.88
N PHE A 5 -20.16 27.28 2.02
CA PHE A 5 -20.68 26.05 2.65
C PHE A 5 -20.88 26.27 4.14
N SER A 6 -21.70 25.46 4.77
CA SER A 6 -21.84 25.42 6.23
C SER A 6 -21.14 24.20 6.79
N SER A 7 -20.40 24.39 7.86
CA SER A 7 -19.73 23.32 8.60
C SER A 7 -20.40 23.06 9.94
N ILE A 8 -20.24 21.84 10.46
CA ILE A 8 -20.68 21.40 11.77
C ILE A 8 -19.48 20.91 12.58
N THR A 9 -19.66 20.71 13.88
CA THR A 9 -18.60 20.16 14.73
C THR A 9 -18.34 18.67 14.43
N PRO A 10 -17.14 18.15 14.71
CA PRO A 10 -16.86 16.71 14.56
C PRO A 10 -17.83 15.85 15.39
N ASP A 11 -18.16 16.26 16.60
CA ASP A 11 -19.10 15.53 17.48
C ASP A 11 -20.52 15.50 16.90
N GLU A 12 -20.96 16.59 16.29
CA GLU A 12 -22.24 16.65 15.59
C GLU A 12 -22.22 15.78 14.33
N ALA A 13 -21.14 15.83 13.55
CA ALA A 13 -20.98 15.02 12.33
C ALA A 13 -21.07 13.53 12.62
N VAL A 14 -20.30 13.01 13.61
CA VAL A 14 -20.36 11.59 13.97
C VAL A 14 -21.70 11.18 14.60
N SER A 15 -22.52 12.15 15.06
CA SER A 15 -23.85 11.89 15.60
C SER A 15 -24.85 11.31 14.57
N HIS A 16 -24.56 11.42 13.30
CA HIS A 16 -25.36 10.87 12.21
C HIS A 16 -25.08 9.38 11.93
N ILE A 17 -24.10 8.78 12.58
CA ILE A 17 -23.83 7.34 12.55
C ILE A 17 -24.86 6.63 13.41
N GLN A 18 -25.43 5.54 12.90
CA GLN A 18 -26.44 4.72 13.55
C GLN A 18 -25.83 3.41 14.08
N ASP A 19 -26.50 2.79 15.03
CA ASP A 19 -26.12 1.47 15.52
C ASP A 19 -26.13 0.46 14.37
N GLY A 20 -25.07 -0.34 14.29
CA GLY A 20 -24.88 -1.34 13.25
C GLY A 20 -24.35 -0.81 11.91
N ASP A 21 -24.19 0.50 11.73
CA ASP A 21 -23.64 1.09 10.49
C ASP A 21 -22.24 0.53 10.17
N PHE A 22 -21.94 0.44 8.88
CA PHE A 22 -20.61 0.18 8.35
C PHE A 22 -19.96 1.51 7.94
N VAL A 23 -18.97 1.93 8.71
CA VAL A 23 -18.27 3.21 8.54
C VAL A 23 -16.93 2.97 7.83
N VAL A 24 -16.70 3.65 6.73
CA VAL A 24 -15.41 3.62 6.01
C VAL A 24 -14.64 4.90 6.28
N LEU A 25 -13.39 4.77 6.73
CA LEU A 25 -12.47 5.89 6.97
C LEU A 25 -11.45 5.98 5.83
N SER A 26 -11.04 7.20 5.48
CA SER A 26 -9.94 7.43 4.54
C SER A 26 -8.65 6.76 5.00
N HIS A 27 -7.79 6.46 4.03
CA HIS A 27 -6.58 5.65 4.14
C HIS A 27 -5.33 6.48 4.44
N ALA A 28 -4.36 5.85 5.09
CA ALA A 28 -2.98 6.31 5.29
C ALA A 28 -2.90 7.73 5.92
N ALA A 29 -2.24 8.66 5.25
CA ALA A 29 -2.07 10.04 5.72
C ALA A 29 -3.37 10.87 5.65
N ALA A 30 -4.37 10.39 4.91
CA ALA A 30 -5.68 11.04 4.78
C ALA A 30 -6.67 10.65 5.89
N VAL A 31 -6.23 10.01 6.99
CA VAL A 31 -7.10 9.68 8.12
C VAL A 31 -7.79 10.94 8.67
N PRO A 32 -9.14 10.95 8.84
CA PRO A 32 -9.89 12.11 9.30
C PRO A 32 -9.76 12.27 10.83
N GLN A 33 -8.68 12.92 11.28
CA GLN A 33 -8.24 12.94 12.68
C GLN A 33 -9.28 13.53 13.64
N ALA A 34 -9.97 14.61 13.24
CA ALA A 34 -10.95 15.26 14.09
C ALA A 34 -12.21 14.39 14.29
N CYS A 35 -12.68 13.74 13.23
CA CYS A 35 -13.82 12.82 13.29
C CYS A 35 -13.45 11.52 14.02
N VAL A 36 -12.24 10.97 13.84
CA VAL A 36 -11.75 9.81 14.61
C VAL A 36 -11.69 10.12 16.09
N ALA A 37 -11.19 11.30 16.47
CA ALA A 37 -11.20 11.74 17.88
C ALA A 37 -12.62 11.91 18.42
N ALA A 38 -13.56 12.39 17.60
CA ALA A 38 -14.97 12.52 18.00
C ALA A 38 -15.65 11.15 18.19
N LEU A 39 -15.37 10.17 17.31
CA LEU A 39 -15.85 8.79 17.49
C LEU A 39 -15.41 8.24 18.86
N ALA A 40 -14.12 8.38 19.19
CA ALA A 40 -13.59 7.90 20.47
C ALA A 40 -14.21 8.60 21.68
N ARG A 41 -14.41 9.93 21.63
CA ARG A 41 -15.02 10.68 22.73
C ARG A 41 -16.49 10.32 22.96
N ASN A 42 -17.20 9.93 21.93
CA ASN A 42 -18.64 9.65 21.97
C ASN A 42 -18.97 8.15 21.91
N TYR A 43 -18.00 7.28 22.21
CA TYR A 43 -18.11 5.83 21.94
C TYR A 43 -19.32 5.18 22.62
N GLU A 44 -19.70 5.60 23.84
CA GLU A 44 -20.82 5.02 24.61
C GLU A 44 -22.19 5.12 23.91
N ARG A 45 -22.33 6.02 22.94
CA ARG A 45 -23.57 6.20 22.18
C ARG A 45 -23.72 5.24 21.00
N PHE A 46 -22.66 4.51 20.62
CA PHE A 46 -22.65 3.62 19.47
C PHE A 46 -22.72 2.15 19.90
N HIS A 47 -23.45 1.33 19.13
CA HIS A 47 -23.52 -0.11 19.36
C HIS A 47 -23.33 -0.87 18.05
N ASN A 48 -22.42 -1.85 18.07
CA ASN A 48 -22.15 -2.73 16.93
C ASN A 48 -21.76 -2.00 15.63
N VAL A 49 -21.19 -0.82 15.69
CA VAL A 49 -20.69 -0.10 14.52
C VAL A 49 -19.42 -0.77 14.03
N ARG A 50 -19.38 -1.11 12.75
CA ARG A 50 -18.18 -1.66 12.11
C ARG A 50 -17.42 -0.54 11.43
N ILE A 51 -16.10 -0.51 11.60
CA ILE A 51 -15.22 0.50 11.00
C ILE A 51 -14.28 -0.21 10.03
N PHE A 52 -14.22 0.23 8.78
CA PHE A 52 -13.28 -0.24 7.79
C PHE A 52 -12.22 0.82 7.48
N HIS A 53 -10.98 0.41 7.52
CA HIS A 53 -9.85 1.04 6.85
C HIS A 53 -8.76 0.01 6.59
N MET A 54 -7.88 0.27 5.63
CA MET A 54 -6.74 -0.58 5.32
C MET A 54 -5.56 -0.26 6.25
N VAL A 55 -4.83 0.80 5.98
CA VAL A 55 -3.78 1.33 6.86
C VAL A 55 -4.20 2.71 7.31
N THR A 56 -3.93 3.07 8.55
CA THR A 56 -4.05 4.44 9.04
C THR A 56 -2.76 4.86 9.72
N LEU A 57 -2.34 6.09 9.50
CA LEU A 57 -1.27 6.69 10.26
C LEU A 57 -1.86 7.34 11.53
N GLY A 58 -1.08 7.36 12.61
CA GLY A 58 -1.56 7.84 13.91
C GLY A 58 -2.29 6.78 14.70
N GLU A 59 -3.18 7.20 15.58
CA GLU A 59 -3.88 6.32 16.51
C GLU A 59 -5.19 5.76 15.92
N SER A 60 -5.56 4.58 16.39
CA SER A 60 -6.85 3.94 16.09
C SER A 60 -7.63 3.69 17.39
N PRO A 61 -8.09 4.74 18.08
CA PRO A 61 -8.64 4.64 19.44
C PRO A 61 -9.88 3.74 19.51
N TYR A 62 -10.66 3.64 18.44
CA TYR A 62 -11.81 2.73 18.34
C TYR A 62 -11.44 1.24 18.41
N THR A 63 -10.14 0.89 18.42
CA THR A 63 -9.66 -0.49 18.62
C THR A 63 -9.25 -0.80 20.06
N ALA A 64 -9.37 0.15 20.98
CA ALA A 64 -9.04 -0.03 22.39
C ALA A 64 -10.00 -1.03 23.07
N PRO A 65 -9.56 -1.76 24.12
CA PRO A 65 -10.39 -2.78 24.77
C PRO A 65 -11.74 -2.25 25.28
N GLU A 66 -11.79 -1.03 25.79
CA GLU A 66 -13.02 -0.38 26.28
C GLU A 66 -14.03 -0.05 25.18
N MET A 67 -13.62 -0.11 23.92
CA MET A 67 -14.49 0.12 22.77
C MET A 67 -15.24 -1.15 22.30
N GLU A 68 -14.96 -2.29 22.91
CA GLU A 68 -15.61 -3.56 22.56
C GLU A 68 -17.13 -3.48 22.73
N GLY A 69 -17.90 -3.96 21.75
CA GLY A 69 -19.34 -3.82 21.71
C GLY A 69 -19.85 -2.50 21.13
N HIS A 70 -19.03 -1.46 21.11
CA HIS A 70 -19.31 -0.18 20.47
C HIS A 70 -18.80 -0.17 19.03
N PHE A 71 -17.51 -0.48 18.86
CA PHE A 71 -16.85 -0.54 17.56
C PHE A 71 -16.20 -1.90 17.31
N ARG A 72 -16.19 -2.30 16.05
CA ARG A 72 -15.39 -3.44 15.58
C ARG A 72 -14.66 -3.06 14.30
N LEU A 73 -13.34 -3.08 14.34
CA LEU A 73 -12.52 -2.86 13.16
C LEU A 73 -12.63 -4.08 12.22
N VAL A 74 -12.85 -3.80 10.94
CA VAL A 74 -12.72 -4.74 9.83
C VAL A 74 -11.62 -4.20 8.92
N THR A 75 -10.61 -5.00 8.62
CA THR A 75 -9.48 -4.55 7.80
C THR A 75 -8.99 -5.66 6.86
N ASN A 76 -8.42 -5.28 5.73
CA ASN A 76 -7.70 -6.18 4.82
C ASN A 76 -6.18 -5.99 4.88
N PHE A 77 -5.70 -5.14 5.81
CA PHE A 77 -4.28 -4.91 6.04
C PHE A 77 -4.03 -4.51 7.50
N VAL A 78 -3.28 -5.33 8.23
CA VAL A 78 -3.00 -5.10 9.65
C VAL A 78 -1.82 -4.15 9.82
N GLY A 79 -2.08 -2.98 10.37
CA GLY A 79 -1.07 -1.98 10.72
C GLY A 79 -0.50 -2.19 12.13
N ALA A 80 0.56 -1.47 12.46
CA ALA A 80 1.17 -1.56 13.80
C ALA A 80 0.21 -1.17 14.93
N ASN A 81 -0.62 -0.15 14.69
CA ASN A 81 -1.61 0.39 15.62
C ASN A 81 -2.87 -0.49 15.78
N THR A 82 -3.17 -1.38 14.82
CA THR A 82 -4.34 -2.26 14.85
C THR A 82 -4.00 -3.72 15.19
N ARG A 83 -2.71 -4.07 15.14
CA ARG A 83 -2.23 -5.43 15.39
C ARG A 83 -2.65 -5.99 16.76
N PRO A 84 -2.59 -5.24 17.87
CA PRO A 84 -3.07 -5.75 19.16
C PRO A 84 -4.54 -6.20 19.12
N ALA A 85 -5.42 -5.43 18.47
CA ALA A 85 -6.83 -5.77 18.36
C ALA A 85 -7.08 -7.04 17.52
N ILE A 86 -6.28 -7.27 16.48
CA ILE A 86 -6.31 -8.52 15.68
C ILE A 86 -5.80 -9.70 16.52
N ASP A 87 -4.66 -9.56 17.21
CA ASP A 87 -4.07 -10.60 18.05
C ASP A 87 -5.04 -11.02 19.19
N GLU A 88 -5.81 -10.07 19.72
CA GLU A 88 -6.80 -10.26 20.79
C GLU A 88 -8.22 -10.58 20.28
N GLN A 89 -8.40 -10.76 18.96
CA GLN A 89 -9.68 -11.08 18.32
C GLN A 89 -10.78 -10.02 18.51
N ARG A 90 -10.41 -8.77 18.79
CA ARG A 90 -11.31 -7.60 18.87
C ARG A 90 -11.49 -6.90 17.51
N ALA A 91 -10.78 -7.35 16.48
CA ALA A 91 -10.89 -6.88 15.12
C ALA A 91 -10.86 -8.05 14.14
N ASP A 92 -11.39 -7.84 12.94
CA ASP A 92 -11.50 -8.86 11.90
C ASP A 92 -10.58 -8.54 10.71
N PHE A 93 -9.79 -9.54 10.29
CA PHE A 93 -9.03 -9.47 9.06
C PHE A 93 -9.80 -10.17 7.93
N VAL A 94 -9.99 -9.47 6.81
CA VAL A 94 -10.64 -10.01 5.61
C VAL A 94 -9.62 -10.13 4.48
N PRO A 95 -9.21 -11.35 4.10
CA PRO A 95 -8.31 -11.55 2.97
C PRO A 95 -8.95 -11.03 1.67
N SER A 96 -8.29 -10.08 1.01
CA SER A 96 -8.71 -9.56 -0.30
C SER A 96 -7.54 -8.93 -1.03
N TYR A 97 -7.57 -8.93 -2.36
CA TYR A 97 -6.67 -8.11 -3.14
C TYR A 97 -7.09 -6.65 -3.05
N PHE A 98 -6.11 -5.74 -3.10
CA PHE A 98 -6.43 -4.34 -2.89
C PHE A 98 -7.28 -3.75 -4.01
N TYR A 99 -7.03 -4.12 -5.26
CA TYR A 99 -7.84 -3.63 -6.39
C TYR A 99 -9.32 -4.08 -6.34
N GLU A 100 -9.64 -5.11 -5.56
CA GLU A 100 -11.02 -5.63 -5.42
C GLU A 100 -11.85 -4.89 -4.38
N VAL A 101 -11.22 -4.17 -3.45
CA VAL A 101 -11.90 -3.48 -2.35
C VAL A 101 -13.06 -2.58 -2.82
N PRO A 102 -12.90 -1.74 -3.87
CA PRO A 102 -14.02 -0.94 -4.38
C PRO A 102 -15.21 -1.78 -4.89
N SER A 103 -14.98 -2.99 -5.39
CA SER A 103 -16.07 -3.88 -5.80
C SER A 103 -16.85 -4.43 -4.61
N MET A 104 -16.18 -4.62 -3.47
CA MET A 104 -16.81 -5.03 -2.22
C MET A 104 -17.63 -3.90 -1.57
N MET A 105 -17.44 -2.64 -1.99
CA MET A 105 -18.20 -1.47 -1.54
C MET A 105 -19.48 -1.24 -2.34
N GLN A 106 -19.70 -1.97 -3.43
CA GLN A 106 -20.95 -1.88 -4.18
C GLN A 106 -22.15 -2.39 -3.37
N PRO A 107 -23.40 -2.01 -3.70
CA PRO A 107 -24.59 -2.49 -3.02
C PRO A 107 -24.62 -4.00 -2.89
N GLY A 108 -24.77 -4.50 -1.66
CA GLY A 108 -24.71 -5.93 -1.33
C GLY A 108 -23.31 -6.51 -1.15
N GLY A 109 -22.26 -5.73 -1.32
CA GLY A 109 -20.88 -6.13 -1.05
C GLY A 109 -20.55 -6.14 0.46
N ALA A 110 -19.49 -6.87 0.82
CA ALA A 110 -19.07 -7.06 2.21
C ALA A 110 -18.62 -5.75 2.91
N PHE A 111 -18.20 -4.75 2.15
CA PHE A 111 -17.72 -3.45 2.63
C PHE A 111 -18.62 -2.29 2.18
N HIS A 112 -19.88 -2.57 1.84
CA HIS A 112 -20.81 -1.50 1.44
C HIS A 112 -20.97 -0.47 2.56
N PRO A 113 -20.57 0.80 2.34
CA PRO A 113 -20.57 1.80 3.39
C PRO A 113 -21.96 2.39 3.63
N ASP A 114 -22.38 2.43 4.90
CA ASP A 114 -23.50 3.28 5.31
C ASP A 114 -23.00 4.73 5.46
N VAL A 115 -21.80 4.89 6.02
CA VAL A 115 -21.14 6.18 6.25
C VAL A 115 -19.72 6.16 5.72
N ALA A 116 -19.31 7.16 4.97
CA ALA A 116 -17.92 7.42 4.62
C ALA A 116 -17.46 8.71 5.32
N ILE A 117 -16.35 8.63 6.06
CA ILE A 117 -15.70 9.79 6.67
C ILE A 117 -14.38 9.99 5.94
N VAL A 118 -14.28 11.04 5.15
CA VAL A 118 -13.16 11.29 4.26
C VAL A 118 -12.49 12.63 4.55
N GLN A 119 -11.17 12.65 4.65
CA GLN A 119 -10.40 13.87 4.74
C GLN A 119 -10.13 14.40 3.33
N LEU A 120 -10.42 15.67 3.11
CA LEU A 120 -10.39 16.34 1.81
C LEU A 120 -9.64 17.67 1.89
N SER A 121 -9.15 18.14 0.74
CA SER A 121 -8.74 19.53 0.60
C SER A 121 -9.95 20.49 0.67
N TYR A 122 -9.69 21.75 0.89
CA TYR A 122 -10.70 22.79 0.62
C TYR A 122 -11.09 22.79 -0.85
N PRO A 123 -12.34 23.21 -1.17
CA PRO A 123 -12.81 23.24 -2.55
C PRO A 123 -12.07 24.30 -3.39
N ASN A 124 -11.86 23.99 -4.65
CA ASN A 124 -11.40 24.94 -5.66
C ASN A 124 -12.55 25.91 -6.06
N GLU A 125 -12.30 26.80 -7.01
CA GLU A 125 -13.29 27.78 -7.49
C GLU A 125 -14.52 27.15 -8.14
N GLU A 126 -14.43 25.91 -8.60
CA GLU A 126 -15.52 25.14 -9.22
C GLU A 126 -16.27 24.26 -8.19
N GLY A 127 -15.85 24.25 -6.91
CA GLY A 127 -16.48 23.47 -5.84
C GLY A 127 -15.95 22.05 -5.69
N TYR A 128 -14.89 21.68 -6.36
CA TYR A 128 -14.29 20.38 -6.21
C TYR A 128 -13.26 20.34 -5.07
N CYS A 129 -13.43 19.41 -4.16
CA CYS A 129 -12.43 19.01 -3.15
C CYS A 129 -11.60 17.85 -3.70
N SER A 130 -10.32 17.81 -3.35
CA SER A 130 -9.46 16.69 -3.66
C SER A 130 -9.40 15.71 -2.46
N PHE A 131 -9.40 14.40 -2.73
CA PHE A 131 -9.06 13.39 -1.73
C PHE A 131 -7.57 13.49 -1.31
N GLY A 132 -6.84 14.42 -1.92
CA GLY A 132 -5.48 14.76 -1.55
C GLY A 132 -4.54 13.58 -1.69
N THR A 133 -4.07 13.09 -0.54
CA THR A 133 -3.04 12.04 -0.48
C THR A 133 -3.57 10.62 -0.68
N SER A 134 -4.89 10.39 -0.72
CA SER A 134 -5.42 9.01 -0.75
C SER A 134 -6.85 8.93 -1.32
N CYS A 135 -6.97 8.56 -2.59
CA CYS A 135 -8.27 8.35 -3.22
C CYS A 135 -8.68 6.88 -3.36
N ASP A 136 -7.76 5.98 -3.25
CA ASP A 136 -7.82 4.52 -3.36
C ASP A 136 -9.23 3.89 -3.31
N TYR A 137 -9.67 3.44 -2.12
CA TYR A 137 -11.05 3.05 -1.82
C TYR A 137 -11.86 4.21 -1.20
N SER A 138 -11.19 5.30 -0.80
CA SER A 138 -11.82 6.44 -0.13
C SER A 138 -12.85 7.13 -1.02
N LYS A 139 -12.50 7.36 -2.30
CA LYS A 139 -13.44 7.91 -3.28
C LYS A 139 -14.58 6.93 -3.60
N PRO A 140 -14.33 5.66 -3.97
CA PRO A 140 -15.40 4.67 -4.14
C PRO A 140 -16.34 4.56 -2.93
N ALA A 141 -15.82 4.63 -1.70
CA ALA A 141 -16.65 4.61 -0.50
C ALA A 141 -17.56 5.84 -0.41
N ALA A 142 -17.02 7.04 -0.65
CA ALA A 142 -17.82 8.28 -0.65
C ALA A 142 -18.91 8.28 -1.73
N GLU A 143 -18.67 7.65 -2.88
CA GLU A 143 -19.64 7.53 -3.96
C GLU A 143 -20.79 6.54 -3.66
N GLN A 144 -20.61 5.61 -2.71
CA GLN A 144 -21.60 4.57 -2.38
C GLN A 144 -22.30 4.81 -1.04
N ALA A 145 -21.73 5.61 -0.15
CA ALA A 145 -22.24 5.82 1.19
C ALA A 145 -23.57 6.61 1.21
N ARG A 146 -24.46 6.22 2.12
CA ARG A 146 -25.69 6.97 2.45
C ARG A 146 -25.37 8.34 3.06
N VAL A 147 -24.34 8.42 3.90
CA VAL A 147 -23.86 9.65 4.56
C VAL A 147 -22.38 9.83 4.23
N VAL A 148 -22.03 10.98 3.69
CA VAL A 148 -20.65 11.36 3.41
C VAL A 148 -20.25 12.54 4.30
N ILE A 149 -19.34 12.29 5.23
CA ILE A 149 -18.76 13.31 6.11
C ILE A 149 -17.41 13.73 5.52
N GLY A 150 -17.33 14.94 5.00
CA GLY A 150 -16.08 15.52 4.50
C GLY A 150 -15.38 16.32 5.59
N GLU A 151 -14.22 15.87 6.05
CA GLU A 151 -13.33 16.63 6.91
C GLU A 151 -12.40 17.46 6.03
N LEU A 152 -12.74 18.74 5.82
CA LEU A 152 -11.97 19.65 4.98
C LEU A 152 -10.78 20.20 5.77
N ASN A 153 -9.57 19.71 5.45
CA ASN A 153 -8.35 20.15 6.10
C ASN A 153 -7.60 21.15 5.21
N LYS A 154 -7.28 22.34 5.74
CA LYS A 154 -6.53 23.38 5.02
C LYS A 154 -5.14 22.92 4.59
N GLN A 155 -4.58 21.94 5.28
CA GLN A 155 -3.24 21.41 5.01
C GLN A 155 -3.25 20.19 4.07
N MET A 156 -4.43 19.71 3.65
CA MET A 156 -4.55 18.65 2.65
C MET A 156 -4.17 19.19 1.26
N PRO A 157 -3.18 18.60 0.56
CA PRO A 157 -2.81 19.05 -0.78
C PRO A 157 -3.95 18.82 -1.77
N PHE A 158 -4.17 19.77 -2.68
CA PHE A 158 -5.05 19.57 -3.82
C PHE A 158 -4.27 18.80 -4.90
N VAL A 159 -4.60 17.55 -5.12
CA VAL A 159 -3.94 16.69 -6.11
C VAL A 159 -4.95 16.29 -7.17
N GLY A 160 -4.54 16.40 -8.44
CA GLY A 160 -5.41 16.13 -9.59
C GLY A 160 -5.55 14.64 -9.93
N GLY A 161 -6.24 14.38 -11.03
CA GLY A 161 -6.58 13.04 -11.51
C GLY A 161 -8.04 12.70 -11.26
N ASP A 162 -8.38 11.42 -11.24
CA ASP A 162 -9.69 10.92 -10.80
C ASP A 162 -9.76 10.88 -9.25
N ASN A 163 -9.48 12.02 -8.64
CA ASN A 163 -9.22 12.24 -7.21
C ASN A 163 -10.10 13.37 -6.63
N LEU A 164 -11.20 13.68 -7.25
CA LEU A 164 -12.04 14.81 -6.89
C LEU A 164 -13.45 14.39 -6.52
N ILE A 165 -14.06 15.16 -5.61
CA ILE A 165 -15.47 15.10 -5.25
C ILE A 165 -16.03 16.52 -5.16
N HIS A 166 -17.22 16.75 -5.71
CA HIS A 166 -17.83 18.06 -5.60
C HIS A 166 -18.44 18.24 -4.21
N ILE A 167 -18.30 19.44 -3.62
CA ILE A 167 -18.74 19.74 -2.24
C ILE A 167 -20.23 19.46 -2.01
N SER A 168 -21.07 19.56 -3.05
CA SER A 168 -22.50 19.23 -2.97
C SER A 168 -22.81 17.74 -2.77
N GLN A 169 -21.82 16.87 -2.91
CA GLN A 169 -21.95 15.43 -2.65
C GLN A 169 -21.66 15.09 -1.18
N LEU A 170 -21.16 16.05 -0.40
CA LEU A 170 -20.93 15.88 1.02
C LEU A 170 -22.23 16.10 1.79
N THR A 171 -22.62 15.14 2.63
CA THR A 171 -23.80 15.27 3.48
C THR A 171 -23.53 16.24 4.64
N HIS A 172 -22.34 16.13 5.23
CA HIS A 172 -21.87 16.99 6.30
C HIS A 172 -20.42 17.41 6.07
N ILE A 173 -20.09 18.60 6.53
CA ILE A 173 -18.75 19.18 6.39
C ILE A 173 -18.23 19.52 7.78
N VAL A 174 -17.01 19.08 8.06
CA VAL A 174 -16.21 19.43 9.24
C VAL A 174 -14.99 20.19 8.76
N GLU A 175 -14.72 21.36 9.35
CA GLU A 175 -13.50 22.11 9.06
C GLU A 175 -12.35 21.69 9.97
N ALA A 176 -11.15 21.57 9.39
CA ALA A 176 -9.95 21.18 10.10
C ALA A 176 -8.74 22.00 9.63
N ASP A 177 -7.77 22.15 10.52
CA ASP A 177 -6.48 22.82 10.25
C ASP A 177 -5.39 22.18 11.12
N TYR A 178 -4.85 21.05 10.65
CA TYR A 178 -3.78 20.33 11.31
C TYR A 178 -2.86 19.67 10.28
N PRO A 179 -1.58 19.44 10.61
CA PRO A 179 -0.65 18.79 9.70
C PRO A 179 -1.05 17.34 9.43
N LEU A 180 -0.84 16.90 8.20
CA LEU A 180 -0.97 15.50 7.86
C LEU A 180 0.10 14.67 8.57
N TYR A 181 -0.21 13.41 8.84
CA TYR A 181 0.83 12.50 9.31
C TYR A 181 1.91 12.33 8.22
N ALA A 182 3.15 12.52 8.63
CA ALA A 182 4.33 12.32 7.80
C ALA A 182 5.13 11.12 8.33
N LEU A 183 5.85 10.46 7.43
CA LEU A 183 6.77 9.38 7.78
C LEU A 183 8.19 9.94 7.91
N ASP A 184 8.93 9.37 8.87
CA ASP A 184 10.38 9.56 8.90
C ASP A 184 11.03 8.81 7.72
N LEU A 185 12.07 9.39 7.15
CA LEU A 185 12.86 8.72 6.13
C LEU A 185 13.57 7.51 6.74
N PRO A 186 13.49 6.33 6.12
CA PRO A 186 14.12 5.13 6.65
C PRO A 186 15.64 5.24 6.61
N ARG A 187 16.30 4.62 7.55
CA ARG A 187 17.76 4.45 7.50
C ARG A 187 18.09 3.31 6.55
N ILE A 188 18.93 3.61 5.58
CA ILE A 188 19.45 2.64 4.61
C ILE A 188 20.79 2.14 5.13
N GLY A 189 20.92 0.84 5.36
CA GLY A 189 22.16 0.19 5.77
C GLY A 189 22.83 -0.53 4.60
N GLU A 190 23.98 -1.15 4.86
CA GLU A 190 24.79 -1.87 3.86
C GLU A 190 24.01 -3.01 3.17
N VAL A 191 23.13 -3.71 3.91
CA VAL A 191 22.29 -4.78 3.38
C VAL A 191 21.29 -4.24 2.38
N GLU A 192 20.58 -3.16 2.74
CA GLU A 192 19.60 -2.52 1.87
C GLU A 192 20.26 -1.90 0.64
N GLU A 193 21.46 -1.30 0.78
CA GLU A 193 22.24 -0.80 -0.36
C GLU A 193 22.63 -1.91 -1.34
N ALA A 194 23.11 -3.06 -0.83
CA ALA A 194 23.45 -4.20 -1.67
C ALA A 194 22.23 -4.75 -2.42
N ILE A 195 21.09 -4.90 -1.74
CA ILE A 195 19.81 -5.28 -2.36
C ILE A 195 19.40 -4.25 -3.41
N GLY A 196 19.45 -2.96 -3.08
CA GLY A 196 19.11 -1.87 -3.98
C GLY A 196 19.93 -1.89 -5.27
N ARG A 197 21.23 -2.13 -5.17
CA ARG A 197 22.14 -2.28 -6.31
C ARG A 197 21.75 -3.49 -7.18
N ASN A 198 21.54 -4.65 -6.57
CA ASN A 198 21.16 -5.87 -7.30
C ASN A 198 19.78 -5.70 -8.00
N CYS A 199 18.82 -5.00 -7.39
CA CYS A 199 17.55 -4.67 -8.03
C CYS A 199 17.74 -3.70 -9.20
N ALA A 200 18.58 -2.67 -9.06
CA ALA A 200 18.82 -1.66 -10.09
C ALA A 200 19.45 -2.23 -11.37
N GLU A 201 20.19 -3.36 -11.28
CA GLU A 201 20.72 -4.08 -12.43
C GLU A 201 19.59 -4.69 -13.30
N LEU A 202 18.45 -5.00 -12.70
CA LEU A 202 17.28 -5.52 -13.40
C LEU A 202 16.41 -4.41 -14.04
N ILE A 203 16.71 -3.13 -13.79
CA ILE A 203 15.93 -1.99 -14.30
C ILE A 203 16.64 -1.39 -15.50
N GLN A 204 15.87 -1.08 -16.56
CA GLN A 204 16.35 -0.53 -17.81
C GLN A 204 15.82 0.90 -18.04
N ASP A 205 16.45 1.64 -18.92
CA ASP A 205 15.97 2.94 -19.36
C ASP A 205 14.57 2.83 -19.97
N GLY A 206 13.66 3.67 -19.52
CA GLY A 206 12.26 3.70 -19.97
C GLY A 206 11.33 2.72 -19.29
N ASP A 207 11.81 1.93 -18.34
CA ASP A 207 10.94 1.06 -17.54
C ASP A 207 9.89 1.87 -16.77
N THR A 208 8.72 1.30 -16.59
CA THR A 208 7.67 1.82 -15.71
C THR A 208 7.74 1.08 -14.39
N LEU A 209 7.88 1.81 -13.27
CA LEU A 209 8.15 1.22 -11.97
C LEU A 209 6.93 1.26 -11.05
N GLN A 210 6.77 0.21 -10.25
CA GLN A 210 6.03 0.19 -9.01
C GLN A 210 6.98 -0.10 -7.86
N LEU A 211 6.91 0.73 -6.83
CA LEU A 211 7.69 0.59 -5.61
C LEU A 211 6.81 0.81 -4.38
N GLY A 212 7.13 0.12 -3.29
CA GLY A 212 6.59 0.40 -1.96
C GLY A 212 7.36 1.50 -1.23
N ILE A 213 7.23 1.50 0.10
CA ILE A 213 7.98 2.35 1.03
C ILE A 213 8.96 1.52 1.85
N GLY A 214 9.92 2.21 2.47
CA GLY A 214 10.87 1.64 3.40
C GLY A 214 12.29 1.58 2.85
N ALA A 215 13.20 1.03 3.64
CA ALA A 215 14.62 1.09 3.36
C ALA A 215 15.04 0.43 2.03
N ILE A 216 14.42 -0.69 1.65
CA ILE A 216 14.75 -1.40 0.40
C ILE A 216 14.28 -0.62 -0.84
N PRO A 217 13.01 -0.19 -0.98
CA PRO A 217 12.58 0.63 -2.10
C PRO A 217 13.39 1.92 -2.23
N ASP A 218 13.67 2.60 -1.12
CA ASP A 218 14.47 3.83 -1.14
C ASP A 218 15.93 3.55 -1.53
N ALA A 219 16.50 2.41 -1.11
CA ALA A 219 17.82 1.97 -1.56
C ALA A 219 17.84 1.70 -3.08
N VAL A 220 16.81 1.07 -3.63
CA VAL A 220 16.70 0.88 -5.09
C VAL A 220 16.75 2.24 -5.81
N LEU A 221 15.93 3.20 -5.36
CA LEU A 221 15.89 4.54 -5.98
C LEU A 221 17.23 5.26 -5.97
N LEU A 222 18.11 5.04 -4.96
CA LEU A 222 19.46 5.62 -4.92
C LEU A 222 20.34 5.18 -6.11
N PHE A 223 20.15 3.94 -6.59
CA PHE A 223 20.93 3.37 -7.69
C PHE A 223 20.31 3.61 -9.07
N LEU A 224 19.17 4.32 -9.16
CA LEU A 224 18.51 4.62 -10.43
C LEU A 224 18.85 5.99 -11.01
N LYS A 225 19.65 6.81 -10.34
CA LYS A 225 19.95 8.19 -10.76
C LYS A 225 20.55 8.34 -12.15
N ASP A 226 21.24 7.32 -12.64
CA ASP A 226 21.88 7.31 -13.96
C ASP A 226 20.97 6.71 -15.06
N LYS A 227 19.78 6.20 -14.70
CA LYS A 227 18.78 5.72 -15.65
C LYS A 227 18.07 6.89 -16.33
N LYS A 228 17.42 6.60 -17.46
CA LYS A 228 16.77 7.63 -18.30
C LYS A 228 15.31 7.26 -18.57
N ASP A 229 14.48 8.31 -18.54
CA ASP A 229 13.07 8.25 -18.95
C ASP A 229 12.24 7.16 -18.25
N LEU A 230 12.54 6.91 -16.98
CA LEU A 230 11.71 6.01 -16.16
C LEU A 230 10.29 6.59 -16.00
N GLY A 231 9.32 5.70 -15.83
CA GLY A 231 7.92 6.03 -15.53
C GLY A 231 7.50 5.49 -14.18
N ILE A 232 6.38 6.00 -13.65
CA ILE A 232 5.74 5.49 -12.44
C ILE A 232 4.29 5.12 -12.74
N HIS A 233 3.92 3.89 -12.42
CA HIS A 233 2.56 3.41 -12.23
C HIS A 233 2.60 2.51 -11.01
N SER A 234 2.21 3.04 -9.86
CA SER A 234 2.46 2.43 -8.56
C SER A 234 1.25 2.61 -7.66
N GLU A 235 1.03 1.68 -6.76
CA GLU A 235 0.05 1.83 -5.68
C GLU A 235 0.30 3.12 -4.91
N MET A 236 1.55 3.38 -4.57
CA MET A 236 1.95 4.54 -3.80
C MET A 236 3.19 5.25 -4.36
N VAL A 237 3.38 6.49 -3.91
CA VAL A 237 4.58 7.29 -4.19
C VAL A 237 5.19 7.77 -2.88
N SER A 238 6.53 7.70 -2.80
CA SER A 238 7.36 8.15 -1.68
C SER A 238 8.29 9.31 -2.07
N ASP A 239 8.99 9.88 -1.10
CA ASP A 239 9.96 10.97 -1.30
C ASP A 239 11.09 10.63 -2.27
N GLY A 240 11.52 9.36 -2.30
CA GLY A 240 12.58 8.92 -3.21
C GLY A 240 12.21 9.11 -4.68
N VAL A 241 10.93 8.92 -5.04
CA VAL A 241 10.41 9.17 -6.39
C VAL A 241 10.48 10.66 -6.73
N VAL A 242 10.13 11.55 -5.80
CA VAL A 242 10.20 13.01 -6.00
C VAL A 242 11.62 13.46 -6.34
N LYS A 243 12.63 12.91 -5.65
CA LYS A 243 14.05 13.21 -5.94
C LYS A 243 14.43 12.84 -7.37
N LEU A 244 14.00 11.70 -7.87
CA LEU A 244 14.29 11.26 -9.24
C LEU A 244 13.49 12.04 -10.30
N ILE A 245 12.28 12.52 -9.99
CA ILE A 245 11.54 13.43 -10.85
C ILE A 245 12.29 14.77 -10.98
N LYS A 246 12.70 15.38 -9.84
CA LYS A 246 13.47 16.62 -9.81
C LYS A 246 14.81 16.48 -10.55
N ALA A 247 15.43 15.29 -10.53
CA ALA A 247 16.67 14.96 -11.26
C ALA A 247 16.42 14.64 -12.75
N ASN A 248 15.18 14.67 -13.25
CA ASN A 248 14.80 14.31 -14.63
C ASN A 248 15.14 12.85 -15.01
N THR A 249 15.29 11.96 -14.05
CA THR A 249 15.43 10.52 -14.23
C THR A 249 14.06 9.87 -14.50
N ILE A 250 13.04 10.26 -13.71
CA ILE A 250 11.64 9.87 -13.91
C ILE A 250 10.95 10.98 -14.69
N THR A 251 10.68 10.75 -15.96
CA THR A 251 10.01 11.69 -16.86
C THR A 251 8.64 11.21 -17.29
N GLY A 252 8.41 9.90 -17.24
CA GLY A 252 7.20 9.26 -17.75
C GLY A 252 7.04 9.31 -19.27
N LYS A 253 8.00 9.86 -20.03
CA LYS A 253 7.89 10.07 -21.49
C LYS A 253 7.70 8.76 -22.25
N ARG A 254 8.28 7.66 -21.76
CA ARG A 254 8.24 6.34 -22.41
C ARG A 254 7.14 5.44 -21.88
N LYS A 255 6.32 5.90 -20.94
CA LYS A 255 5.16 5.14 -20.47
C LYS A 255 4.16 4.89 -21.60
N THR A 256 3.64 3.69 -21.66
CA THR A 256 2.59 3.32 -22.62
C THR A 256 1.23 3.89 -22.19
N LEU A 257 0.89 3.75 -20.91
CA LEU A 257 -0.35 4.25 -20.34
C LEU A 257 -0.11 5.56 -19.58
N LEU A 258 -0.88 6.60 -19.89
CA LEU A 258 -0.77 7.94 -19.30
C LEU A 258 0.68 8.47 -19.33
N PRO A 259 1.26 8.70 -20.54
CA PRO A 259 2.62 9.21 -20.66
C PRO A 259 2.78 10.57 -19.98
N ASN A 260 3.97 10.85 -19.46
CA ASN A 260 4.33 12.02 -18.68
C ASN A 260 3.60 12.16 -17.32
N LYS A 261 2.85 11.15 -16.88
CA LYS A 261 2.17 11.13 -15.59
C LYS A 261 2.81 10.13 -14.63
N VAL A 262 2.92 10.54 -13.38
CA VAL A 262 3.16 9.68 -12.23
C VAL A 262 1.80 9.23 -11.72
N VAL A 263 1.46 7.97 -11.92
CA VAL A 263 0.15 7.42 -11.58
C VAL A 263 0.23 6.71 -10.24
N ALA A 264 -0.63 7.09 -9.30
CA ALA A 264 -0.70 6.45 -7.97
C ALA A 264 -2.12 6.46 -7.41
N THR A 265 -2.35 5.69 -6.33
CA THR A 265 -3.62 5.70 -5.61
C THR A 265 -3.52 6.34 -4.23
N PHE A 266 -2.32 6.36 -3.63
CA PHE A 266 -2.04 7.16 -2.44
C PHE A 266 -0.59 7.66 -2.38
N LEU A 267 -0.36 8.68 -1.56
CA LEU A 267 0.93 9.28 -1.27
C LEU A 267 1.24 9.09 0.22
N MET A 268 2.44 8.64 0.54
CA MET A 268 2.86 8.47 1.92
C MET A 268 4.36 8.74 2.07
N GLY A 269 4.71 9.79 2.78
CA GLY A 269 6.10 10.25 2.94
C GLY A 269 6.20 11.44 3.88
N THR A 270 7.16 12.30 3.62
CA THR A 270 7.37 13.54 4.39
C THR A 270 6.50 14.68 3.87
N GLN A 271 6.50 15.80 4.56
CA GLN A 271 5.83 17.04 4.11
C GLN A 271 6.33 17.48 2.72
N GLU A 272 7.61 17.22 2.38
CA GLU A 272 8.17 17.56 1.06
C GLU A 272 7.42 16.86 -0.09
N LEU A 273 7.00 15.61 0.10
CA LEU A 273 6.18 14.88 -0.86
C LEU A 273 4.81 15.54 -1.03
N TYR A 274 4.16 15.92 0.06
CA TYR A 274 2.82 16.51 0.02
C TYR A 274 2.85 17.91 -0.61
N ASP A 275 3.86 18.72 -0.29
CA ASP A 275 4.08 20.04 -0.92
C ASP A 275 4.36 19.89 -2.42
N PHE A 276 5.15 18.90 -2.82
CA PHE A 276 5.43 18.61 -4.23
C PHE A 276 4.19 18.17 -4.99
N ALA A 277 3.29 17.42 -4.36
CA ALA A 277 2.08 16.92 -5.00
C ALA A 277 1.00 18.00 -5.15
N HIS A 278 1.01 19.04 -4.30
CA HIS A 278 0.02 20.11 -4.34
C HIS A 278 0.01 20.84 -5.69
N ASN A 279 -1.14 20.81 -6.38
CA ASN A 279 -1.34 21.42 -7.70
C ASN A 279 -0.30 21.00 -8.77
N ASN A 280 0.31 19.83 -8.60
CA ASN A 280 1.31 19.34 -9.55
C ASN A 280 0.64 18.53 -10.67
N PRO A 281 0.67 19.04 -11.92
CA PRO A 281 -0.03 18.38 -13.04
C PRO A 281 0.64 17.08 -13.49
N THR A 282 1.85 16.76 -13.00
CA THR A 282 2.51 15.50 -13.32
C THR A 282 2.00 14.34 -12.46
N ILE A 283 1.41 14.63 -11.29
CA ILE A 283 0.80 13.60 -10.43
C ILE A 283 -0.63 13.33 -10.88
N GLU A 284 -0.93 12.07 -11.09
CA GLU A 284 -2.25 11.59 -11.50
C GLU A 284 -2.74 10.56 -10.49
N MET A 285 -3.59 11.01 -9.58
CA MET A 285 -4.19 10.13 -8.57
C MET A 285 -5.44 9.46 -9.13
N ARG A 286 -5.58 8.15 -8.88
CA ARG A 286 -6.75 7.37 -9.33
C ARG A 286 -7.16 6.34 -8.29
N PRO A 287 -8.45 5.93 -8.26
CA PRO A 287 -8.92 4.85 -7.38
C PRO A 287 -8.16 3.53 -7.59
N VAL A 288 -8.10 2.73 -6.55
CA VAL A 288 -7.27 1.51 -6.50
C VAL A 288 -7.71 0.43 -7.50
N ASN A 289 -8.99 0.36 -7.83
CA ASN A 289 -9.52 -0.54 -8.87
C ASN A 289 -9.09 -0.18 -10.30
N TYR A 290 -8.45 1.00 -10.47
CA TYR A 290 -7.76 1.36 -11.71
C TYR A 290 -6.26 1.14 -11.57
N VAL A 291 -5.63 1.69 -10.52
CA VAL A 291 -4.16 1.68 -10.38
C VAL A 291 -3.63 0.27 -10.18
N ASN A 292 -4.31 -0.52 -9.35
CA ASN A 292 -3.89 -1.87 -8.94
C ASN A 292 -4.53 -2.99 -9.78
N ASP A 293 -5.47 -2.71 -10.70
CA ASP A 293 -6.03 -3.76 -11.55
C ASP A 293 -4.91 -4.37 -12.42
N PRO A 294 -4.62 -5.68 -12.29
CA PRO A 294 -3.57 -6.31 -13.09
C PRO A 294 -3.74 -6.14 -14.61
N ARG A 295 -4.99 -6.00 -15.08
CA ARG A 295 -5.32 -5.75 -16.50
C ARG A 295 -4.94 -4.33 -16.95
N VAL A 296 -5.03 -3.35 -16.04
CA VAL A 296 -4.59 -1.97 -16.28
C VAL A 296 -3.08 -1.87 -16.18
N ILE A 297 -2.50 -2.46 -15.12
CA ILE A 297 -1.05 -2.52 -14.90
C ILE A 297 -0.35 -3.09 -16.14
N ALA A 298 -0.86 -4.19 -16.69
CA ALA A 298 -0.31 -4.88 -17.86
C ALA A 298 -0.28 -4.04 -19.15
N GLN A 299 -1.05 -2.96 -19.23
CA GLN A 299 -1.04 -2.04 -20.37
C GLN A 299 0.19 -1.12 -20.40
N ASN A 300 0.98 -1.07 -19.31
CA ASN A 300 2.29 -0.44 -19.34
C ASN A 300 3.32 -1.46 -19.82
N ASP A 301 3.93 -1.24 -20.98
CA ASP A 301 5.07 -2.03 -21.42
C ASP A 301 6.24 -1.87 -20.45
N GLN A 302 7.06 -2.90 -20.27
CA GLN A 302 8.24 -2.90 -19.41
C GLN A 302 7.92 -2.49 -17.95
N LEU A 303 6.80 -2.94 -17.42
CA LEU A 303 6.48 -2.68 -16.02
C LEU A 303 7.34 -3.55 -15.09
N VAL A 304 8.02 -2.90 -14.14
CA VAL A 304 8.83 -3.54 -13.10
C VAL A 304 8.17 -3.32 -11.76
N SER A 305 7.67 -4.39 -11.17
CA SER A 305 7.15 -4.33 -9.79
C SER A 305 8.21 -4.75 -8.78
N ILE A 306 8.36 -3.98 -7.70
CA ILE A 306 9.34 -4.24 -6.64
C ILE A 306 8.63 -4.26 -5.31
N ASN A 307 8.59 -5.44 -4.70
CA ASN A 307 7.93 -5.71 -3.43
C ASN A 307 8.87 -6.42 -2.47
N SER A 308 8.45 -6.59 -1.23
CA SER A 308 9.23 -7.31 -0.22
C SER A 308 8.42 -8.46 0.36
N CYS A 309 9.08 -9.34 1.15
CA CYS A 309 8.40 -10.43 1.82
C CYS A 309 8.99 -10.70 3.20
N ILE A 310 8.33 -11.59 3.96
CA ILE A 310 8.80 -12.07 5.26
C ILE A 310 9.73 -13.27 5.08
N GLU A 311 9.32 -14.25 4.27
CA GLU A 311 10.10 -15.45 3.95
C GLU A 311 9.75 -16.02 2.58
N VAL A 312 10.68 -16.81 2.03
CA VAL A 312 10.48 -17.57 0.78
C VAL A 312 11.06 -18.99 0.95
N ASP A 313 10.33 -20.01 0.49
CA ASP A 313 10.79 -21.38 0.52
C ASP A 313 11.61 -21.77 -0.73
N LEU A 314 12.25 -22.95 -0.68
CA LEU A 314 13.05 -23.47 -1.81
C LEU A 314 12.24 -23.71 -3.10
N MET A 315 10.92 -23.71 -3.05
CA MET A 315 10.06 -23.83 -4.23
C MET A 315 9.69 -22.47 -4.82
N GLY A 316 9.99 -21.38 -4.10
CA GLY A 316 9.65 -20.01 -4.50
C GLY A 316 8.26 -19.57 -4.06
N GLN A 317 7.65 -20.20 -3.05
CA GLN A 317 6.44 -19.71 -2.38
C GLN A 317 6.80 -18.55 -1.47
N VAL A 318 6.07 -17.45 -1.53
CA VAL A 318 6.37 -16.20 -0.82
C VAL A 318 5.30 -15.88 0.20
N VAL A 319 5.74 -15.61 1.44
CA VAL A 319 4.93 -15.11 2.55
C VAL A 319 5.28 -13.66 2.82
N SER A 320 4.29 -12.76 2.79
CA SER A 320 4.48 -11.32 3.03
C SER A 320 3.60 -10.76 4.13
N GLU A 321 2.59 -11.49 4.58
CA GLU A 321 1.52 -10.97 5.43
C GLU A 321 1.34 -11.71 6.76
N ALA A 322 1.96 -12.89 6.92
CA ALA A 322 1.78 -13.72 8.11
C ALA A 322 3.11 -14.18 8.70
N MET A 323 3.15 -14.42 9.99
CA MET A 323 4.24 -15.11 10.70
C MET A 323 3.67 -16.34 11.39
N GLY A 324 3.73 -17.50 10.72
CA GLY A 324 2.97 -18.66 11.13
C GLY A 324 1.47 -18.36 11.09
N LEU A 325 0.76 -18.69 12.15
CA LEU A 325 -0.68 -18.43 12.28
C LEU A 325 -1.03 -16.96 12.57
N ARG A 326 -0.03 -16.12 12.88
CA ARG A 326 -0.27 -14.72 13.22
C ARG A 326 -0.39 -13.87 11.98
N GLN A 327 -1.54 -13.22 11.78
CA GLN A 327 -1.70 -12.18 10.76
C GLN A 327 -0.89 -10.95 11.15
N PHE A 328 0.15 -10.62 10.36
CA PHE A 328 1.09 -9.55 10.67
C PHE A 328 0.80 -8.27 9.90
N SER A 329 0.31 -8.43 8.66
CA SER A 329 0.08 -7.36 7.69
C SER A 329 -1.11 -7.74 6.79
N GLY A 330 -1.03 -7.49 5.51
CA GLY A 330 -1.96 -7.90 4.45
C GLY A 330 -1.19 -7.97 3.13
N PRO A 331 -1.81 -8.48 2.06
CA PRO A 331 -1.15 -8.57 0.76
C PRO A 331 -0.89 -7.19 0.14
N GLY A 332 -1.68 -6.16 0.49
CA GLY A 332 -1.65 -4.89 -0.22
C GLY A 332 -1.84 -5.11 -1.72
N GLY A 333 -1.10 -4.36 -2.52
CA GLY A 333 -1.07 -4.52 -3.97
C GLY A 333 0.03 -5.45 -4.50
N GLN A 334 0.75 -6.18 -3.64
CA GLN A 334 1.87 -7.01 -4.09
C GLN A 334 1.47 -7.98 -5.20
N VAL A 335 0.41 -8.76 -5.00
CA VAL A 335 -0.04 -9.76 -5.97
C VAL A 335 -0.62 -9.10 -7.22
N ASP A 336 -1.31 -7.95 -7.05
CA ASP A 336 -1.85 -7.15 -8.14
C ASP A 336 -0.74 -6.77 -9.13
N PHE A 337 0.35 -6.19 -8.60
CA PHE A 337 1.49 -5.74 -9.41
C PHE A 337 2.37 -6.89 -9.92
N VAL A 338 2.56 -7.96 -9.14
CA VAL A 338 3.27 -9.17 -9.61
C VAL A 338 2.56 -9.76 -10.84
N ARG A 339 1.25 -9.88 -10.81
CA ARG A 339 0.45 -10.38 -11.93
C ARG A 339 0.43 -9.41 -13.10
N GLY A 340 0.20 -8.12 -12.84
CA GLY A 340 0.24 -7.10 -13.86
C GLY A 340 1.58 -7.03 -14.58
N ALA A 341 2.70 -7.11 -13.84
CA ALA A 341 4.04 -7.16 -14.42
C ALA A 341 4.26 -8.42 -15.26
N ALA A 342 3.75 -9.59 -14.83
CA ALA A 342 3.87 -10.83 -15.57
C ALA A 342 3.10 -10.80 -16.92
N TRP A 343 2.04 -10.02 -17.02
CA TRP A 343 1.25 -9.84 -18.26
C TRP A 343 1.73 -8.65 -19.10
N SER A 344 2.50 -7.74 -18.53
CA SER A 344 3.11 -6.61 -19.23
C SER A 344 4.15 -7.11 -20.23
N LYS A 345 4.15 -6.53 -21.43
CA LYS A 345 5.17 -6.84 -22.44
C LYS A 345 6.54 -6.38 -21.98
N GLY A 346 7.46 -7.33 -21.75
CA GLY A 346 8.79 -7.08 -21.20
C GLY A 346 8.77 -6.72 -19.71
N GLY A 347 7.64 -6.91 -19.03
CA GLY A 347 7.50 -6.70 -17.60
C GLY A 347 8.18 -7.78 -16.77
N ARG A 348 8.46 -7.48 -15.51
CA ARG A 348 9.09 -8.39 -14.54
C ARG A 348 8.76 -8.01 -13.12
N SER A 349 8.69 -9.00 -12.26
CA SER A 349 8.43 -8.78 -10.83
C SER A 349 9.62 -9.17 -9.97
N ILE A 350 9.95 -8.32 -9.02
CA ILE A 350 11.07 -8.47 -8.09
C ILE A 350 10.51 -8.53 -6.67
N ILE A 351 10.86 -9.58 -5.94
CA ILE A 351 10.67 -9.67 -4.50
C ILE A 351 12.04 -9.49 -3.85
N ALA A 352 12.25 -8.37 -3.19
CA ALA A 352 13.49 -7.97 -2.57
C ALA A 352 13.42 -8.18 -1.05
N ILE A 353 14.40 -8.90 -0.49
CA ILE A 353 14.36 -9.35 0.90
C ILE A 353 15.80 -9.43 1.47
N PRO A 354 16.07 -8.93 2.69
CA PRO A 354 17.30 -9.29 3.38
C PRO A 354 17.37 -10.79 3.59
N SER A 355 18.52 -11.41 3.37
CA SER A 355 18.65 -12.87 3.49
C SER A 355 18.40 -13.40 4.91
N THR A 356 18.49 -12.53 5.92
CA THR A 356 18.30 -12.88 7.33
C THR A 356 17.34 -11.94 8.04
N ALA A 357 16.81 -12.43 9.16
CA ALA A 357 16.03 -11.68 10.15
C ALA A 357 16.67 -11.81 11.54
N ARG A 358 16.08 -11.15 12.55
CA ARG A 358 16.46 -11.26 13.96
C ARG A 358 17.97 -11.04 14.18
N ARG A 359 18.52 -9.99 13.59
CA ARG A 359 19.96 -9.65 13.67
C ARG A 359 20.88 -10.80 13.18
N GLY A 360 20.51 -11.45 12.06
CA GLY A 360 21.31 -12.49 11.43
C GLY A 360 21.11 -13.91 11.98
N THR A 361 20.22 -14.11 12.95
CA THR A 361 20.02 -15.41 13.61
C THR A 361 18.97 -16.30 12.94
N ALA A 362 18.21 -15.79 11.97
CA ALA A 362 17.21 -16.55 11.25
C ALA A 362 17.31 -16.28 9.75
N SER A 363 17.26 -17.35 8.93
CA SER A 363 17.18 -17.23 7.48
C SER A 363 15.79 -16.81 7.05
N ARG A 364 15.70 -15.98 5.99
CA ARG A 364 14.44 -15.67 5.31
C ARG A 364 14.23 -16.50 4.03
N ILE A 365 15.27 -17.17 3.57
CA ILE A 365 15.17 -18.26 2.58
C ILE A 365 15.16 -19.56 3.38
N VAL A 366 14.03 -20.27 3.35
CA VAL A 366 13.77 -21.40 4.25
C VAL A 366 13.53 -22.71 3.46
N PRO A 367 13.83 -23.88 4.05
CA PRO A 367 13.50 -25.16 3.41
C PRO A 367 12.01 -25.33 3.13
N LEU A 368 11.19 -24.99 4.10
CA LEU A 368 9.73 -24.99 4.10
C LEU A 368 9.24 -23.72 4.80
N LEU A 369 8.13 -23.17 4.34
CA LEU A 369 7.49 -22.02 5.00
C LEU A 369 7.16 -22.37 6.45
N THR A 370 7.15 -21.34 7.30
CA THR A 370 6.68 -21.46 8.68
C THR A 370 5.27 -22.05 8.69
N GLU A 371 5.03 -23.05 9.54
CA GLU A 371 3.74 -23.75 9.63
C GLU A 371 2.59 -22.77 9.91
N GLY A 372 1.52 -22.87 9.12
CA GLY A 372 0.34 -22.01 9.19
C GLY A 372 0.49 -20.65 8.52
N ALA A 373 1.65 -20.31 7.95
CA ALA A 373 1.82 -19.05 7.24
C ALA A 373 1.01 -19.00 5.94
N ALA A 374 0.32 -17.89 5.72
CA ALA A 374 -0.42 -17.65 4.48
C ALA A 374 0.56 -17.37 3.31
N ILE A 375 0.38 -18.09 2.20
CA ILE A 375 1.14 -17.84 0.96
C ILE A 375 0.55 -16.62 0.29
N THR A 376 1.25 -15.48 0.35
CA THR A 376 0.82 -14.24 -0.28
C THR A 376 1.00 -14.29 -1.79
N THR A 377 2.19 -14.70 -2.26
CA THR A 377 2.46 -14.84 -3.70
C THR A 377 2.79 -16.28 -4.04
N SER A 378 1.97 -16.85 -4.93
CA SER A 378 2.14 -18.21 -5.42
C SER A 378 3.49 -18.37 -6.14
N ARG A 379 4.13 -19.54 -5.97
CA ARG A 379 5.34 -19.91 -6.75
C ARG A 379 5.17 -19.83 -8.26
N ASN A 380 3.93 -19.84 -8.76
CA ASN A 380 3.64 -19.72 -10.19
C ASN A 380 3.75 -18.27 -10.68
N ASP A 381 3.54 -17.29 -9.79
CA ASP A 381 3.57 -15.86 -10.09
C ASP A 381 4.96 -15.24 -9.83
N VAL A 382 5.77 -15.83 -8.92
CA VAL A 382 7.09 -15.31 -8.55
C VAL A 382 8.09 -15.41 -9.70
N ASP A 383 8.78 -14.28 -9.98
CA ASP A 383 9.75 -14.14 -11.07
C ASP A 383 11.18 -14.01 -10.52
N TYR A 384 11.54 -12.90 -9.90
CA TYR A 384 12.85 -12.67 -9.29
C TYR A 384 12.78 -12.58 -7.77
N ILE A 385 13.71 -13.23 -7.08
CA ILE A 385 14.02 -13.01 -5.66
C ILE A 385 15.41 -12.37 -5.60
N VAL A 386 15.52 -11.28 -4.84
CA VAL A 386 16.77 -10.51 -4.70
C VAL A 386 17.12 -10.37 -3.23
N THR A 387 18.37 -10.70 -2.90
CA THR A 387 18.97 -10.47 -1.58
C THR A 387 20.26 -9.65 -1.72
N GLU A 388 20.91 -9.32 -0.62
CA GLU A 388 22.25 -8.72 -0.61
C GLU A 388 23.33 -9.62 -1.24
N TYR A 389 23.06 -10.92 -1.39
CA TYR A 389 23.98 -11.89 -2.00
C TYR A 389 23.74 -12.13 -3.49
N GLY A 390 22.75 -11.51 -4.09
CA GLY A 390 22.52 -11.59 -5.54
C GLY A 390 21.06 -11.76 -5.94
N VAL A 391 20.87 -12.26 -7.16
CA VAL A 391 19.59 -12.38 -7.86
C VAL A 391 19.30 -13.84 -8.21
N ALA A 392 18.11 -14.32 -7.83
CA ALA A 392 17.59 -15.63 -8.27
C ALA A 392 16.40 -15.40 -9.21
N HIS A 393 16.54 -15.73 -10.49
CA HIS A 393 15.45 -15.77 -11.46
C HIS A 393 14.76 -17.13 -11.36
N LEU A 394 13.46 -17.16 -11.07
CA LEU A 394 12.68 -18.38 -10.81
C LEU A 394 11.68 -18.72 -11.91
N LYS A 395 11.20 -17.73 -12.67
CA LYS A 395 10.22 -17.96 -13.73
C LYS A 395 10.76 -18.91 -14.79
N GLY A 396 9.96 -19.90 -15.19
CA GLY A 396 10.37 -20.90 -16.17
C GLY A 396 11.34 -21.99 -15.67
N LYS A 397 11.80 -21.94 -14.40
CA LYS A 397 12.72 -22.92 -13.84
C LYS A 397 11.99 -24.06 -13.11
N SER A 398 12.56 -25.25 -13.20
CA SER A 398 12.13 -26.43 -12.42
C SER A 398 12.33 -26.19 -10.92
N LEU A 399 11.64 -26.96 -10.07
CA LEU A 399 11.81 -26.86 -8.61
C LEU A 399 13.25 -27.09 -8.16
N ARG A 400 13.97 -27.98 -8.86
CA ARG A 400 15.38 -28.25 -8.62
C ARG A 400 16.25 -27.02 -8.90
N GLU A 401 16.06 -26.36 -10.04
CA GLU A 401 16.80 -25.15 -10.43
C GLU A 401 16.45 -23.96 -9.52
N ARG A 402 15.19 -23.85 -9.08
CA ARG A 402 14.74 -22.83 -8.11
C ARG A 402 15.46 -23.01 -6.77
N ALA A 403 15.50 -24.25 -6.25
CA ALA A 403 16.16 -24.53 -4.98
C ALA A 403 17.64 -24.16 -5.01
N LEU A 404 18.35 -24.48 -6.11
CA LEU A 404 19.75 -24.09 -6.29
C LEU A 404 19.91 -22.57 -6.37
N ALA A 405 19.09 -21.89 -7.15
CA ALA A 405 19.16 -20.44 -7.31
C ALA A 405 18.90 -19.70 -5.98
N LEU A 406 17.91 -20.13 -5.20
CA LEU A 406 17.58 -19.56 -3.89
C LEU A 406 18.67 -19.85 -2.86
N THR A 407 19.22 -21.06 -2.84
CA THR A 407 20.36 -21.39 -1.96
C THR A 407 21.58 -20.53 -2.25
N ALA A 408 21.87 -20.23 -3.51
CA ALA A 408 23.01 -19.39 -3.91
C ALA A 408 22.93 -17.96 -3.37
N ILE A 409 21.71 -17.39 -3.23
CA ILE A 409 21.49 -16.05 -2.70
C ILE A 409 21.13 -16.00 -1.21
N ALA A 410 21.11 -17.14 -0.54
CA ALA A 410 20.92 -17.21 0.91
C ALA A 410 22.18 -16.75 1.66
N HIS A 411 22.01 -16.34 2.92
CA HIS A 411 23.15 -16.01 3.77
C HIS A 411 24.08 -17.21 3.93
N PRO A 412 25.41 -17.06 3.83
CA PRO A 412 26.38 -18.17 3.85
C PRO A 412 26.20 -19.16 5.01
N ASN A 413 25.90 -18.68 6.20
CA ASN A 413 25.72 -19.50 7.39
C ASN A 413 24.56 -20.51 7.28
N PHE A 414 23.56 -20.24 6.44
CA PHE A 414 22.37 -21.09 6.27
C PHE A 414 22.43 -21.95 5.00
N ARG A 415 23.37 -21.71 4.09
CA ARG A 415 23.51 -22.51 2.85
C ARG A 415 23.71 -24.01 3.11
N PRO A 416 24.54 -24.46 4.10
CA PRO A 416 24.72 -25.90 4.35
C PRO A 416 23.40 -26.62 4.65
N GLU A 417 22.48 -25.99 5.42
CA GLU A 417 21.18 -26.57 5.73
C GLU A 417 20.29 -26.64 4.45
N LEU A 418 20.27 -25.57 3.68
CA LEU A 418 19.52 -25.52 2.42
C LEU A 418 20.05 -26.52 1.39
N GLU A 419 21.36 -26.66 1.27
CA GLU A 419 22.00 -27.67 0.41
C GLU A 419 21.68 -29.12 0.84
N ALA A 420 21.66 -29.38 2.14
CA ALA A 420 21.27 -30.70 2.66
C ALA A 420 19.82 -31.01 2.29
N GLU A 421 18.91 -30.01 2.39
CA GLU A 421 17.50 -30.15 1.99
C GLU A 421 17.36 -30.31 0.47
N CYS A 422 18.16 -29.60 -0.32
CA CYS A 422 18.21 -29.78 -1.78
C CYS A 422 18.61 -31.21 -2.16
N LYS A 423 19.64 -31.77 -1.51
CA LYS A 423 20.06 -33.18 -1.70
C LYS A 423 18.94 -34.15 -1.34
N ARG A 424 18.28 -33.93 -0.21
CA ARG A 424 17.21 -34.81 0.27
C ARG A 424 15.99 -34.81 -0.66
N ARG A 425 15.54 -33.62 -1.10
CA ARG A 425 14.29 -33.49 -1.87
C ARG A 425 14.47 -33.64 -3.36
N PHE A 426 15.58 -33.14 -3.93
CA PHE A 426 15.76 -33.01 -5.36
C PHE A 426 16.91 -33.88 -5.90
N LYS A 427 17.55 -34.69 -5.04
CA LYS A 427 18.69 -35.53 -5.41
C LYS A 427 19.81 -34.75 -6.11
N LEU A 428 20.19 -33.61 -5.54
CA LEU A 428 21.23 -32.69 -6.04
C LEU A 428 22.59 -33.04 -5.48
#